data_3f305d2d3706baa3cb3b5235f48da6f8
#
_entry.id   3f305d2d3706baa3cb3b5235f48da6f8
#
_cell.length_a   1.000
_cell.length_b   1.000
_cell.length_c   1.000
_cell.angle_alpha   90.00
_cell.angle_beta   90.00
_cell.angle_gamma   90.00
#
_symmetry.space_group_name_H-M   'P 1'
#
loop_
_entity.id
_entity.type
_entity.pdbx_description
1 polymer ?
#
loop_
_entity_poly.entity_id
_entity_poly.type
_entity_poly.pdbx_seq_one_letter_code
_entity_poly.pdbx_strand_id
1 'polypeptide(L)'
;MTPTKAKDGKTHTDGRASIEKLKRGFAYKLFYQLGVWTLNSSLNDYYLAVSYTVRDRMQQLFINTMRTFQQKDSKIVSYMSAEFLMGPHLHNNLINLGIYDQIAQAAEEAGLDLQQIIDHEEEPGLGNGG
;
A
#
# COMPACT_ATOMS: atom_id res chain seq x y z
N MET A 1 43.34 -14.63 6.90
CA MET A 1 42.14 -15.45 6.93
C MET A 1 41.29 -14.99 8.09
N THR A 2 40.30 -14.18 7.84
CA THR A 2 39.36 -13.66 8.85
C THR A 2 37.97 -14.24 8.52
N PRO A 3 37.27 -14.86 9.46
CA PRO A 3 35.97 -15.48 9.18
C PRO A 3 34.88 -14.42 9.10
N THR A 4 34.15 -14.46 8.00
CA THR A 4 32.95 -13.68 7.73
C THR A 4 31.85 -14.09 8.71
N LYS A 5 31.43 -13.17 9.56
CA LYS A 5 30.25 -13.35 10.43
C LYS A 5 28.96 -13.34 9.61
N ALA A 6 28.23 -14.42 9.68
CA ALA A 6 26.88 -14.55 9.15
C ALA A 6 25.95 -13.51 9.81
N LYS A 7 25.27 -12.75 8.95
CA LYS A 7 24.16 -11.83 9.32
C LYS A 7 22.83 -12.55 9.08
N ASP A 8 22.49 -13.52 9.89
CA ASP A 8 21.23 -14.26 9.78
C ASP A 8 20.44 -14.25 11.09
N GLY A 9 19.87 -13.13 11.45
CA GLY A 9 19.01 -13.07 12.63
C GLY A 9 17.98 -11.93 12.64
N LYS A 10 18.11 -10.95 11.75
CA LYS A 10 17.27 -9.75 11.80
C LYS A 10 16.08 -9.73 10.83
N THR A 11 16.03 -10.59 9.85
CA THR A 11 15.01 -10.52 8.78
C THR A 11 13.67 -11.13 9.18
N HIS A 12 13.64 -12.17 10.00
CA HIS A 12 12.39 -12.86 10.37
C HIS A 12 11.55 -12.13 11.42
N THR A 13 12.16 -11.45 12.36
CA THR A 13 11.46 -10.67 13.41
C THR A 13 10.92 -9.35 12.86
N ASP A 14 11.62 -8.74 11.91
CA ASP A 14 11.21 -7.47 11.31
C ASP A 14 10.03 -7.65 10.35
N GLY A 15 9.99 -8.76 9.60
CA GLY A 15 8.86 -9.12 8.73
C GLY A 15 7.57 -9.37 9.51
N ARG A 16 7.64 -10.13 10.60
CA ARG A 16 6.46 -10.47 11.42
C ARG A 16 5.88 -9.23 12.12
N ALA A 17 6.72 -8.37 12.65
CA ALA A 17 6.29 -7.08 13.23
C ALA A 17 5.64 -6.16 12.18
N SER A 18 6.12 -6.21 10.93
CA SER A 18 5.52 -5.48 9.80
C SER A 18 4.14 -6.01 9.46
N ILE A 19 3.94 -7.33 9.40
CA ILE A 19 2.65 -7.98 9.11
C ILE A 19 1.62 -7.67 10.20
N GLU A 20 1.98 -7.80 11.47
CA GLU A 20 1.09 -7.44 12.59
C GLU A 20 0.68 -5.97 12.55
N LYS A 21 1.59 -5.07 12.17
CA LYS A 21 1.28 -3.66 11.98
C LYS A 21 0.32 -3.43 10.83
N LEU A 22 0.44 -4.18 9.74
CA LEU A 22 -0.48 -4.11 8.59
C LEU A 22 -1.87 -4.63 8.97
N LYS A 23 -1.97 -5.77 9.67
CA LYS A 23 -3.25 -6.32 10.17
C LYS A 23 -3.99 -5.32 11.08
N ARG A 24 -3.26 -4.71 12.02
CA ARG A 24 -3.83 -3.64 12.86
C ARG A 24 -4.25 -2.43 12.03
N GLY A 25 -3.49 -2.10 10.99
CA GLY A 25 -3.84 -1.06 10.02
C GLY A 25 -5.15 -1.34 9.33
N PHE A 26 -5.39 -2.56 8.85
CA PHE A 26 -6.65 -2.95 8.22
C PHE A 26 -7.83 -2.85 9.19
N ALA A 27 -7.70 -3.42 10.37
CA ALA A 27 -8.75 -3.35 11.39
C ALA A 27 -9.07 -1.89 11.78
N TYR A 28 -8.04 -1.06 11.93
CA TYR A 28 -8.20 0.36 12.21
C TYR A 28 -8.95 1.08 11.08
N LYS A 29 -8.61 0.80 9.82
CA LYS A 29 -9.25 1.42 8.65
C LYS A 29 -10.73 1.00 8.56
N LEU A 30 -11.02 -0.28 8.72
CA LEU A 30 -12.40 -0.78 8.73
C LEU A 30 -13.23 -0.10 9.82
N PHE A 31 -12.75 -0.11 11.04
CA PHE A 31 -13.52 0.36 12.18
C PHE A 31 -13.62 1.88 12.26
N TYR A 32 -12.48 2.59 12.21
CA TYR A 32 -12.46 4.03 12.46
C TYR A 32 -12.63 4.91 11.23
N GLN A 33 -12.23 4.43 10.05
CA GLN A 33 -12.36 5.23 8.82
C GLN A 33 -13.60 4.88 8.02
N LEU A 34 -13.96 3.60 7.94
CA LEU A 34 -15.13 3.14 7.18
C LEU A 34 -16.37 2.94 8.06
N GLY A 35 -16.20 2.89 9.39
CA GLY A 35 -17.32 2.69 10.32
C GLY A 35 -17.97 1.31 10.20
N VAL A 36 -17.21 0.32 9.73
CA VAL A 36 -17.71 -1.03 9.46
C VAL A 36 -17.09 -2.02 10.42
N TRP A 37 -17.92 -2.92 10.94
CA TRP A 37 -17.45 -4.03 11.76
C TRP A 37 -17.08 -5.23 10.88
N THR A 38 -15.99 -5.92 11.22
CA THR A 38 -15.42 -7.04 10.44
C THR A 38 -16.44 -8.10 10.02
N LEU A 39 -17.44 -8.40 10.88
CA LEU A 39 -18.47 -9.40 10.58
C LEU A 39 -19.46 -8.98 9.48
N ASN A 40 -19.60 -7.69 9.22
CA ASN A 40 -20.53 -7.13 8.24
C ASN A 40 -19.81 -6.42 7.09
N SER A 41 -18.49 -6.61 6.96
CA SER A 41 -17.69 -5.97 5.92
C SER A 41 -17.94 -6.62 4.56
N SER A 42 -18.16 -5.79 3.57
CA SER A 42 -18.24 -6.19 2.16
C SER A 42 -16.84 -6.29 1.55
N LEU A 43 -16.75 -6.89 0.35
CA LEU A 43 -15.50 -6.91 -0.41
C LEU A 43 -14.98 -5.50 -0.70
N ASN A 44 -15.90 -4.55 -0.97
CA ASN A 44 -15.55 -3.14 -1.17
C ASN A 44 -14.93 -2.51 0.08
N ASP A 45 -15.42 -2.84 1.28
CA ASP A 45 -14.85 -2.32 2.53
C ASP A 45 -13.42 -2.82 2.73
N TYR A 46 -13.16 -4.09 2.43
CA TYR A 46 -11.81 -4.66 2.46
C TYR A 46 -10.90 -4.02 1.41
N TYR A 47 -11.40 -3.82 0.17
CA TYR A 47 -10.67 -3.10 -0.86
C TYR A 47 -10.28 -1.69 -0.41
N LEU A 48 -11.21 -0.93 0.15
CA LEU A 48 -10.95 0.41 0.66
C LEU A 48 -9.95 0.40 1.83
N ALA A 49 -10.08 -0.55 2.76
CA ALA A 49 -9.15 -0.66 3.90
C ALA A 49 -7.72 -0.97 3.45
N VAL A 50 -7.53 -1.89 2.49
CA VAL A 50 -6.23 -2.20 1.89
C VAL A 50 -5.70 -0.98 1.15
N SER A 51 -6.50 -0.36 0.30
CA SER A 51 -6.14 0.82 -0.50
C SER A 51 -5.71 2.00 0.39
N TYR A 52 -6.41 2.27 1.48
CA TYR A 52 -6.02 3.31 2.44
C TYR A 52 -4.73 2.97 3.18
N THR A 53 -4.48 1.69 3.45
CA THR A 53 -3.22 1.25 4.07
C THR A 53 -2.03 1.45 3.11
N VAL A 54 -2.20 1.13 1.83
CA VAL A 54 -1.22 1.38 0.76
C VAL A 54 -1.01 2.89 0.60
N ARG A 55 -2.08 3.67 0.54
CA ARG A 55 -2.02 5.13 0.44
C ARG A 55 -1.19 5.76 1.57
N ASP A 56 -1.33 5.28 2.80
CA ASP A 56 -0.54 5.82 3.93
C ASP A 56 0.97 5.64 3.69
N ARG A 57 1.39 4.52 3.09
CA ARG A 57 2.79 4.29 2.70
C ARG A 57 3.24 5.24 1.58
N MET A 58 2.39 5.42 0.58
CA MET A 58 2.66 6.38 -0.50
C MET A 58 2.78 7.80 0.03
N GLN A 59 1.89 8.22 0.93
CA GLN A 59 1.93 9.56 1.55
C GLN A 59 3.20 9.77 2.37
N GLN A 60 3.67 8.76 3.09
CA GLN A 60 4.92 8.84 3.82
C GLN A 60 6.12 9.12 2.89
N LEU A 61 6.18 8.40 1.74
CA LEU A 61 7.21 8.60 0.74
C LEU A 61 7.09 9.97 0.06
N PHE A 62 5.87 10.39 -0.26
CA PHE A 62 5.60 11.70 -0.84
C PHE A 62 6.07 12.85 0.07
N ILE A 63 5.72 12.80 1.36
CA ILE A 63 6.16 13.81 2.34
C ILE A 63 7.68 13.85 2.44
N ASN A 64 8.35 12.70 2.46
CA ASN A 64 9.81 12.63 2.51
C ASN A 64 10.44 13.25 1.25
N THR A 65 9.86 13.01 0.07
CA THR A 65 10.29 13.62 -1.19
C THR A 65 10.13 15.14 -1.17
N MET A 66 8.98 15.64 -0.70
CA MET A 66 8.72 17.06 -0.59
C MET A 66 9.72 17.76 0.36
N ARG A 67 10.02 17.14 1.50
CA ARG A 67 11.04 17.63 2.42
C ARG A 67 12.43 17.70 1.77
N THR A 68 12.78 16.69 0.98
CA THR A 68 14.05 16.66 0.25
C THR A 68 14.12 17.77 -0.78
N PHE A 69 13.04 18.02 -1.52
CA PHE A 69 12.97 19.12 -2.49
C PHE A 69 13.17 20.48 -1.81
N GLN A 70 12.49 20.69 -0.69
CA GLN A 70 12.62 21.90 0.10
C GLN A 70 14.05 22.08 0.66
N GLN A 71 14.66 21.02 1.19
CA GLN A 71 16.01 21.09 1.78
C GLN A 71 17.11 21.31 0.73
N LYS A 72 16.93 20.77 -0.47
CA LYS A 72 17.93 20.86 -1.56
C LYS A 72 17.66 21.99 -2.54
N ASP A 73 16.62 22.80 -2.32
CA ASP A 73 16.18 23.84 -3.25
C ASP A 73 16.11 23.32 -4.70
N SER A 74 15.49 22.17 -4.86
CA SER A 74 15.44 21.44 -6.13
C SER A 74 14.53 22.16 -7.12
N LYS A 75 14.95 22.24 -8.38
CA LYS A 75 14.07 22.70 -9.47
C LYS A 75 12.95 21.69 -9.70
N ILE A 76 11.72 22.18 -9.73
CA ILE A 76 10.54 21.36 -9.97
C ILE A 76 10.00 21.67 -11.35
N VAL A 77 9.78 20.62 -12.14
CA VAL A 77 9.09 20.70 -13.44
C VAL A 77 7.72 20.06 -13.27
N SER A 78 6.67 20.80 -13.58
CA SER A 78 5.29 20.30 -13.54
C SER A 78 4.84 19.97 -14.96
N TYR A 79 4.48 18.72 -15.19
CA TYR A 79 3.80 18.28 -16.41
C TYR A 79 2.30 18.23 -16.16
N MET A 80 1.56 18.97 -16.96
CA MET A 80 0.10 19.03 -16.86
C MET A 80 -0.51 18.44 -18.11
N SER A 81 -1.43 17.48 -17.94
CA SER A 81 -2.20 16.87 -19.01
C SER A 81 -3.63 16.63 -18.53
N ALA A 82 -4.60 16.77 -19.44
CA ALA A 82 -5.96 16.31 -19.22
C ALA A 82 -6.11 14.80 -19.45
N GLU A 83 -5.11 14.15 -20.03
CA GLU A 83 -5.10 12.77 -20.46
C GLU A 83 -3.95 12.01 -19.82
N PHE A 84 -4.21 11.37 -18.68
CA PHE A 84 -3.29 10.44 -18.05
C PHE A 84 -3.77 9.01 -18.29
N LEU A 85 -2.82 8.07 -18.36
CA LEU A 85 -3.14 6.65 -18.34
C LEU A 85 -3.82 6.31 -17.01
N MET A 86 -5.09 5.97 -17.05
CA MET A 86 -5.87 5.49 -15.94
C MET A 86 -5.95 3.97 -16.00
N GLY A 87 -6.16 3.33 -14.87
CA GLY A 87 -6.27 1.88 -14.77
C GLY A 87 -6.29 1.44 -13.33
N PRO A 88 -6.45 0.14 -13.04
CA PRO A 88 -6.27 -0.40 -11.71
C PRO A 88 -4.84 -0.16 -11.22
N HIS A 89 -4.70 0.44 -10.04
CA HIS A 89 -3.40 0.85 -9.51
C HIS A 89 -2.99 0.12 -8.25
N LEU A 90 -3.91 -0.56 -7.56
CA LEU A 90 -3.62 -1.19 -6.27
C LEU A 90 -2.49 -2.22 -6.40
N HIS A 91 -2.63 -3.17 -7.32
CA HIS A 91 -1.62 -4.20 -7.56
C HIS A 91 -0.24 -3.60 -7.91
N ASN A 92 -0.23 -2.66 -8.87
CA ASN A 92 0.99 -1.99 -9.28
C ASN A 92 1.66 -1.23 -8.11
N ASN A 93 0.89 -0.57 -7.27
CA ASN A 93 1.40 0.14 -6.10
C ASN A 93 1.96 -0.82 -5.04
N LEU A 94 1.33 -1.98 -4.82
CA LEU A 94 1.84 -3.01 -3.91
C LEU A 94 3.22 -3.51 -4.34
N ILE A 95 3.40 -3.77 -5.65
CA ILE A 95 4.68 -4.20 -6.22
C ILE A 95 5.72 -3.08 -6.11
N ASN A 96 5.39 -1.87 -6.55
CA ASN A 96 6.32 -0.73 -6.55
C ASN A 96 6.78 -0.32 -5.14
N LEU A 97 5.94 -0.49 -4.14
CA LEU A 97 6.27 -0.26 -2.74
C LEU A 97 7.04 -1.45 -2.12
N GLY A 98 7.12 -2.59 -2.79
CA GLY A 98 7.76 -3.80 -2.28
C GLY A 98 7.05 -4.40 -1.07
N ILE A 99 5.74 -4.22 -0.96
CA ILE A 99 4.93 -4.69 0.18
C ILE A 99 3.88 -5.73 -0.20
N TYR A 100 3.91 -6.22 -1.44
CA TYR A 100 2.92 -7.18 -1.94
C TYR A 100 2.84 -8.43 -1.05
N ASP A 101 3.97 -9.07 -0.77
CA ASP A 101 4.02 -10.31 0.01
C ASP A 101 3.53 -10.11 1.45
N GLN A 102 3.89 -8.99 2.06
CA GLN A 102 3.43 -8.68 3.42
C GLN A 102 1.91 -8.42 3.47
N ILE A 103 1.37 -7.73 2.47
CA ILE A 103 -0.08 -7.49 2.37
C ILE A 103 -0.80 -8.81 2.07
N ALA A 104 -0.27 -9.65 1.16
CA ALA A 104 -0.84 -10.96 0.85
C ALA A 104 -0.90 -11.84 2.10
N GLN A 105 0.19 -11.95 2.84
CA GLN A 105 0.21 -12.70 4.08
C GLN A 105 -0.73 -12.11 5.14
N ALA A 106 -0.79 -10.80 5.28
CA ALA A 106 -1.70 -10.16 6.23
C ALA A 106 -3.18 -10.39 5.87
N ALA A 107 -3.53 -10.39 4.58
CA ALA A 107 -4.85 -10.72 4.08
C ALA A 107 -5.21 -12.19 4.35
N GLU A 108 -4.32 -13.12 4.01
CA GLU A 108 -4.49 -14.56 4.25
C GLU A 108 -4.71 -14.86 5.74
N GLU A 109 -3.89 -14.29 6.62
CA GLU A 109 -4.05 -14.44 8.08
C GLU A 109 -5.34 -13.81 8.63
N ALA A 110 -5.93 -12.85 7.90
CA ALA A 110 -7.24 -12.28 8.18
C ALA A 110 -8.40 -13.05 7.53
N GLY A 111 -8.11 -14.15 6.82
CA GLY A 111 -9.10 -14.96 6.10
C GLY A 111 -9.60 -14.30 4.80
N LEU A 112 -8.82 -13.40 4.21
CA LEU A 112 -9.15 -12.66 2.99
C LEU A 112 -8.28 -13.14 1.83
N ASP A 113 -8.84 -13.11 0.63
CA ASP A 113 -8.11 -13.33 -0.61
C ASP A 113 -7.71 -11.99 -1.22
N LEU A 114 -6.40 -11.70 -1.23
CA LEU A 114 -5.88 -10.46 -1.79
C LEU A 114 -6.19 -10.32 -3.28
N GLN A 115 -6.20 -11.42 -4.04
CA GLN A 115 -6.49 -11.35 -5.48
C GLN A 115 -7.93 -10.89 -5.73
N GLN A 116 -8.89 -11.40 -4.97
CA GLN A 116 -10.29 -10.92 -5.05
C GLN A 116 -10.41 -9.44 -4.71
N ILE A 117 -9.63 -8.97 -3.73
CA ILE A 117 -9.60 -7.54 -3.36
C ILE A 117 -9.01 -6.70 -4.49
N ILE A 118 -7.95 -7.16 -5.14
CA ILE A 118 -7.33 -6.47 -6.29
C ILE A 118 -8.28 -6.43 -7.49
N ASP A 119 -8.92 -7.56 -7.79
CA ASP A 119 -9.84 -7.66 -8.93
C ASP A 119 -11.14 -6.85 -8.73
N HIS A 120 -11.39 -6.43 -7.50
CA HIS A 120 -12.53 -5.56 -7.18
C HIS A 120 -12.28 -4.08 -7.52
N GLU A 121 -11.03 -3.69 -7.82
CA GLU A 121 -10.71 -2.31 -8.17
C GLU A 121 -11.38 -1.94 -9.51
N GLU A 122 -12.25 -0.93 -9.45
CA GLU A 122 -12.86 -0.38 -10.65
C GLU A 122 -11.85 0.52 -11.39
N GLU A 123 -11.82 0.41 -12.71
CA GLU A 123 -10.99 1.28 -13.53
C GLU A 123 -11.56 2.71 -13.51
N PRO A 124 -10.81 3.71 -13.03
CA PRO A 124 -11.29 5.09 -13.04
C PRO A 124 -11.29 5.64 -14.45
N GLY A 125 -12.48 5.92 -15.00
CA GLY A 125 -12.66 6.57 -16.28
C GLY A 125 -12.82 8.09 -16.10
N LEU A 126 -11.86 8.87 -16.58
CA LEU A 126 -11.91 10.34 -16.62
C LEU A 126 -12.07 10.87 -18.06
N GLY A 127 -13.04 10.39 -18.79
CA GLY A 127 -13.28 10.78 -20.18
C GLY A 127 -12.52 9.93 -21.20
N ASN A 128 -12.46 10.39 -22.44
CA ASN A 128 -11.90 9.67 -23.59
C ASN A 128 -10.47 10.08 -23.93
N GLY A 129 -9.64 10.31 -22.95
CA GLY A 129 -8.24 10.62 -23.18
C GLY A 129 -7.56 9.51 -23.97
N GLY A 130 -7.14 9.80 -25.17
CA GLY A 130 -6.40 8.86 -26.02
C GLY A 130 -7.07 7.55 -26.28
#